data_24f5b0935d208786af5acfb0510d4dfd
#
_entry.id   24f5b0935d208786af5acfb0510d4dfd
#
_cell.length_a   1.000
_cell.length_b   1.000
_cell.length_c   1.000
_cell.angle_alpha   90.00
_cell.angle_beta   90.00
_cell.angle_gamma   90.00
#
_symmetry.space_group_name_H-M   'P 1'
#
loop_
_entity.id
_entity.type
_entity.pdbx_description
1 polymer ?
#
loop_
_entity_poly.entity_id
_entity_poly.type
_entity_poly.pdbx_seq_one_letter_code
_entity_poly.pdbx_strand_id
1 'polypeptide(L)'
;MTRQHEQNSVTEAASNTHMTRSEVITGLGLEKYVMQLEVDGLCVVPPEVHGVPMSVFDDMVDFILAKSEALVGCKFSLERGPHAEVSFSGRRGRTSLAEDPAKITQFLIQQLSSEKRMFRDLAINTVVVALMRHMIGANATRFSSNNSFVKWCGDFGYGPSLGLHADQTAVPLPWGRTALTANTNWCLTDYTLEGGAFAYVPGSHRFASRPQFPMAVEQAVPVEAPKGSIIVFHGATWHGAFPRKIPGMRISIANYYRHMMVTSQEDFRNSFDRRQAEDCADPELFKALSGFDDEFPYAQASQPIPRVVDSSSRP
;
A
#
# COMPACT_ATOMS: atom_id res chain seq x y z
N MET A 1 3.98 2.93 35.35
CA MET A 1 3.69 1.49 35.27
C MET A 1 2.47 1.16 34.38
N THR A 2 1.53 2.08 34.16
CA THR A 2 0.29 1.83 33.39
C THR A 2 0.46 1.78 31.86
N ARG A 3 1.41 2.53 31.28
CA ARG A 3 1.61 2.57 29.81
C ARG A 3 2.33 1.34 29.21
N GLN A 4 3.14 0.63 29.99
CA GLN A 4 3.81 -0.60 29.50
C GLN A 4 2.86 -1.81 29.46
N HIS A 5 1.80 -1.81 30.27
CA HIS A 5 0.78 -2.87 30.24
C HIS A 5 -0.15 -2.75 29.03
N GLU A 6 -0.45 -1.52 28.57
CA GLU A 6 -1.29 -1.29 27.39
C GLU A 6 -0.56 -1.65 26.07
N GLN A 7 0.74 -1.37 25.97
CA GLN A 7 1.52 -1.75 24.80
C GLN A 7 1.71 -3.26 24.64
N ASN A 8 1.85 -4.00 25.75
CA ASN A 8 1.95 -5.46 25.70
C ASN A 8 0.62 -6.12 25.28
N SER A 9 -0.53 -5.56 25.67
CA SER A 9 -1.83 -6.13 25.29
C SER A 9 -2.14 -6.00 23.79
N VAL A 10 -1.65 -4.95 23.13
CA VAL A 10 -1.83 -4.72 21.69
C VAL A 10 -0.96 -5.69 20.85
N THR A 11 0.23 -6.00 21.34
CA THR A 11 1.15 -6.94 20.64
C THR A 11 0.68 -8.40 20.76
N GLU A 12 0.13 -8.79 21.92
CA GLU A 12 -0.45 -10.12 22.13
C GLU A 12 -1.71 -10.37 21.28
N ALA A 13 -2.55 -9.35 21.05
CA ALA A 13 -3.77 -9.49 20.24
C ALA A 13 -3.47 -9.81 18.76
N ALA A 14 -2.33 -9.38 18.23
CA ALA A 14 -1.96 -9.60 16.83
C ALA A 14 -1.39 -11.02 16.57
N SER A 15 -0.85 -11.69 17.59
CA SER A 15 -0.25 -13.04 17.48
C SER A 15 -1.24 -14.17 17.78
N ASN A 16 -2.44 -13.86 18.24
CA ASN A 16 -3.40 -14.88 18.72
C ASN A 16 -4.21 -15.47 17.55
N THR A 17 -3.79 -16.62 17.06
CA THR A 17 -4.39 -17.37 15.93
C THR A 17 -5.87 -17.78 16.14
N HIS A 18 -6.44 -17.54 17.31
CA HIS A 18 -7.82 -17.93 17.68
C HIS A 18 -8.81 -16.75 17.70
N MET A 19 -8.35 -15.50 17.62
CA MET A 19 -9.28 -14.35 17.60
C MET A 19 -10.02 -14.25 16.27
N THR A 20 -11.32 -14.00 16.34
CA THR A 20 -12.12 -13.67 15.17
C THR A 20 -11.73 -12.31 14.59
N ARG A 21 -12.01 -12.09 13.32
CA ARG A 21 -11.77 -10.79 12.66
C ARG A 21 -12.45 -9.63 13.40
N SER A 22 -13.66 -9.86 13.92
CA SER A 22 -14.40 -8.84 14.68
C SER A 22 -13.70 -8.50 16.00
N GLU A 23 -13.22 -9.49 16.73
CA GLU A 23 -12.49 -9.28 18.00
C GLU A 23 -11.19 -8.50 17.78
N VAL A 24 -10.46 -8.73 16.69
CA VAL A 24 -9.26 -7.95 16.35
C VAL A 24 -9.63 -6.49 16.07
N ILE A 25 -10.68 -6.23 15.27
CA ILE A 25 -11.14 -4.87 14.95
C ILE A 25 -11.54 -4.13 16.23
N THR A 26 -12.36 -4.76 17.09
CA THR A 26 -12.81 -4.16 18.35
C THR A 26 -11.66 -3.95 19.33
N GLY A 27 -10.76 -4.93 19.44
CA GLY A 27 -9.59 -4.82 20.33
C GLY A 27 -8.62 -3.70 19.95
N LEU A 28 -8.60 -3.29 18.67
CA LEU A 28 -7.80 -2.18 18.17
C LEU A 28 -8.59 -0.86 18.05
N GLY A 29 -9.89 -0.84 18.36
CA GLY A 29 -10.75 0.35 18.24
C GLY A 29 -10.93 0.83 16.81
N LEU A 30 -11.02 -0.09 15.83
CA LEU A 30 -11.02 0.22 14.40
C LEU A 30 -12.42 0.24 13.77
N GLU A 31 -13.49 0.12 14.56
CA GLU A 31 -14.87 -0.01 14.05
C GLU A 31 -15.27 1.15 13.15
N LYS A 32 -14.92 2.40 13.50
CA LYS A 32 -15.25 3.58 12.70
C LYS A 32 -14.55 3.55 11.33
N TYR A 33 -13.32 3.03 11.26
CA TYR A 33 -12.56 2.93 10.01
C TYR A 33 -13.11 1.83 9.12
N VAL A 34 -13.52 0.71 9.73
CA VAL A 34 -14.23 -0.35 9.01
C VAL A 34 -15.54 0.17 8.43
N MET A 35 -16.33 0.93 9.20
CA MET A 35 -17.56 1.54 8.67
C MET A 35 -17.30 2.45 7.48
N GLN A 36 -16.26 3.29 7.53
CA GLN A 36 -15.86 4.15 6.40
C GLN A 36 -15.45 3.32 5.18
N LEU A 37 -14.66 2.25 5.37
CA LEU A 37 -14.29 1.34 4.28
C LEU A 37 -15.51 0.67 3.65
N GLU A 38 -16.50 0.26 4.44
CA GLU A 38 -17.73 -0.37 3.94
C GLU A 38 -18.63 0.63 3.22
N VAL A 39 -18.71 1.89 3.65
CA VAL A 39 -19.59 2.91 3.05
C VAL A 39 -18.92 3.60 1.87
N ASP A 40 -17.71 4.13 2.09
CA ASP A 40 -17.03 5.01 1.14
C ASP A 40 -15.95 4.30 0.31
N GLY A 41 -15.49 3.11 0.76
CA GLY A 41 -14.39 2.39 0.17
C GLY A 41 -13.00 2.96 0.54
N LEU A 42 -12.97 3.91 1.48
CA LEU A 42 -11.75 4.58 1.93
C LEU A 42 -11.92 5.05 3.37
N CYS A 43 -10.82 5.00 4.15
CA CYS A 43 -10.72 5.69 5.45
C CYS A 43 -9.36 6.36 5.61
N VAL A 44 -9.28 7.34 6.54
CA VAL A 44 -8.03 7.98 6.94
C VAL A 44 -7.74 7.65 8.38
N VAL A 45 -6.60 7.01 8.62
CA VAL A 45 -6.13 6.58 9.95
C VAL A 45 -5.03 7.55 10.41
N PRO A 46 -5.21 8.27 11.52
CA PRO A 46 -4.24 9.22 12.01
C PRO A 46 -3.10 8.56 12.80
N PRO A 47 -1.98 9.28 13.04
CA PRO A 47 -0.77 8.75 13.69
C PRO A 47 -1.00 8.11 15.06
N GLU A 48 -1.86 8.67 15.86
CA GLU A 48 -2.16 8.19 17.23
C GLU A 48 -2.83 6.81 17.26
N VAL A 49 -3.40 6.36 16.13
CA VAL A 49 -4.05 5.05 16.00
C VAL A 49 -3.07 3.98 15.56
N HIS A 50 -2.25 4.25 14.55
CA HIS A 50 -1.31 3.25 14.03
C HIS A 50 0.04 3.21 14.77
N GLY A 51 0.34 4.21 15.59
CA GLY A 51 1.46 4.24 16.53
C GLY A 51 2.86 4.35 15.92
N VAL A 52 3.01 4.60 14.62
CA VAL A 52 4.33 4.81 14.00
C VAL A 52 4.86 6.19 14.40
N PRO A 53 6.07 6.30 14.98
CA PRO A 53 6.64 7.58 15.38
C PRO A 53 6.86 8.54 14.20
N MET A 54 6.64 9.84 14.42
CA MET A 54 6.84 10.85 13.37
C MET A 54 8.26 10.92 12.85
N SER A 55 9.28 10.62 13.69
CA SER A 55 10.68 10.54 13.28
C SER A 55 10.93 9.49 12.18
N VAL A 56 10.15 8.40 12.17
CA VAL A 56 10.23 7.37 11.10
C VAL A 56 9.76 7.95 9.77
N PHE A 57 8.77 8.84 9.78
CA PHE A 57 8.34 9.56 8.57
C PHE A 57 9.40 10.54 8.08
N ASP A 58 10.12 11.21 8.99
CA ASP A 58 11.23 12.08 8.64
C ASP A 58 12.37 11.28 8.00
N ASP A 59 12.78 10.17 8.60
CA ASP A 59 13.79 9.25 8.05
C ASP A 59 13.40 8.72 6.65
N MET A 60 12.12 8.43 6.44
CA MET A 60 11.62 8.01 5.13
C MET A 60 11.70 9.13 4.09
N VAL A 61 11.34 10.36 4.47
CA VAL A 61 11.45 11.54 3.59
C VAL A 61 12.90 11.71 3.16
N ASP A 62 13.86 11.71 4.09
CA ASP A 62 15.27 11.87 3.80
C ASP A 62 15.79 10.77 2.86
N PHE A 63 15.40 9.53 3.12
CA PHE A 63 15.75 8.41 2.24
C PHE A 63 15.18 8.60 0.83
N ILE A 64 13.90 8.99 0.70
CA ILE A 64 13.24 9.17 -0.60
C ILE A 64 13.85 10.35 -1.37
N LEU A 65 14.20 11.45 -0.70
CA LEU A 65 14.89 12.57 -1.34
C LEU A 65 16.27 12.15 -1.88
N ALA A 66 17.09 11.49 -1.06
CA ALA A 66 18.39 11.00 -1.47
C ALA A 66 18.31 9.99 -2.62
N LYS A 67 17.32 9.08 -2.58
CA LYS A 67 17.06 8.11 -3.66
C LYS A 67 16.61 8.81 -4.94
N SER A 68 15.76 9.84 -4.82
CA SER A 68 15.31 10.67 -5.95
C SER A 68 16.49 11.38 -6.63
N GLU A 69 17.37 11.97 -5.85
CA GLU A 69 18.59 12.61 -6.36
C GLU A 69 19.47 11.62 -7.13
N ALA A 70 19.67 10.43 -6.58
CA ALA A 70 20.47 9.39 -7.21
C ALA A 70 19.85 8.88 -8.53
N LEU A 71 18.51 8.81 -8.61
CA LEU A 71 17.78 8.31 -9.79
C LEU A 71 17.69 9.36 -10.91
N VAL A 72 17.51 10.63 -10.56
CA VAL A 72 17.24 11.71 -11.51
C VAL A 72 18.50 12.50 -11.86
N GLY A 73 19.49 12.51 -10.98
CA GLY A 73 20.74 13.26 -11.19
C GLY A 73 20.64 14.75 -10.86
N CYS A 74 19.60 15.19 -10.16
CA CYS A 74 19.49 16.56 -9.64
C CYS A 74 19.00 16.55 -8.20
N LYS A 75 19.26 17.63 -7.46
CA LYS A 75 18.79 17.78 -6.08
C LYS A 75 17.28 17.98 -6.01
N PHE A 76 16.70 17.47 -4.94
CA PHE A 76 15.31 17.64 -4.57
C PHE A 76 15.22 18.31 -3.19
N SER A 77 14.23 19.20 -3.00
CA SER A 77 13.87 19.70 -1.68
C SER A 77 12.35 19.65 -1.46
N LEU A 78 11.94 19.44 -0.23
CA LEU A 78 10.49 19.39 0.11
C LEU A 78 9.78 20.69 -0.25
N GLU A 79 10.45 21.85 -0.06
CA GLU A 79 9.86 23.19 -0.21
C GLU A 79 9.78 23.64 -1.67
N ARG A 80 10.65 23.12 -2.54
CA ARG A 80 10.77 23.60 -3.93
C ARG A 80 10.53 22.53 -4.99
N GLY A 81 10.73 21.26 -4.64
CA GLY A 81 10.74 20.16 -5.61
C GLY A 81 12.14 19.95 -6.22
N PRO A 82 12.23 19.43 -7.45
CA PRO A 82 13.50 19.24 -8.15
C PRO A 82 14.16 20.61 -8.47
N HIS A 83 15.50 20.68 -8.36
CA HIS A 83 16.28 21.89 -8.63
C HIS A 83 16.61 22.06 -10.12
N ALA A 84 16.19 21.14 -10.96
CA ALA A 84 16.30 21.22 -12.41
C ALA A 84 15.01 20.68 -13.05
N GLU A 85 14.80 20.98 -14.31
CA GLU A 85 13.68 20.41 -15.08
C GLU A 85 13.86 18.88 -15.19
N VAL A 86 12.81 18.14 -14.86
CA VAL A 86 12.76 16.68 -14.97
C VAL A 86 11.93 16.33 -16.19
N SER A 87 12.55 15.70 -17.18
CA SER A 87 11.90 15.26 -18.41
C SER A 87 11.76 13.74 -18.43
N PHE A 88 10.57 13.25 -18.78
CA PHE A 88 10.31 11.84 -19.01
C PHE A 88 10.44 11.51 -20.50
N SER A 89 11.65 11.60 -21.02
CA SER A 89 11.96 11.17 -22.39
C SER A 89 12.15 9.65 -22.43
N GLY A 90 11.11 8.88 -22.75
CA GLY A 90 11.26 7.45 -23.00
C GLY A 90 10.13 6.57 -22.48
N ARG A 91 10.00 5.39 -23.10
CA ARG A 91 8.90 4.42 -22.96
C ARG A 91 8.80 3.68 -21.61
N ARG A 92 9.49 4.10 -20.56
CA ARG A 92 9.54 3.38 -19.29
C ARG A 92 8.85 4.16 -18.17
N GLY A 93 7.58 3.97 -18.05
CA GLY A 93 6.77 4.40 -16.93
C GLY A 93 5.34 3.93 -17.14
N ARG A 94 4.55 3.79 -16.09
CA ARG A 94 3.10 3.59 -16.18
C ARG A 94 2.43 4.88 -16.68
N THR A 95 2.84 5.34 -17.85
CA THR A 95 2.29 6.51 -18.52
C THR A 95 1.01 6.20 -19.27
N SER A 96 0.56 4.94 -19.26
CA SER A 96 -0.67 4.52 -19.97
C SER A 96 -1.95 5.25 -19.51
N LEU A 97 -1.93 5.89 -18.34
CA LEU A 97 -3.04 6.71 -17.85
C LEU A 97 -2.85 8.20 -18.12
N ALA A 98 -1.68 8.64 -18.55
CA ALA A 98 -1.40 10.05 -18.77
C ALA A 98 -1.93 10.52 -20.12
N GLU A 99 -2.63 11.64 -20.13
CA GLU A 99 -3.09 12.31 -21.36
C GLU A 99 -1.92 13.02 -22.07
N ASP A 100 -1.00 13.57 -21.29
CA ASP A 100 0.24 14.16 -21.79
C ASP A 100 1.45 13.69 -20.96
N PRO A 101 2.16 12.64 -21.38
CA PRO A 101 3.30 12.11 -20.66
C PRO A 101 4.45 13.11 -20.45
N ALA A 102 4.58 14.11 -21.32
CA ALA A 102 5.61 15.15 -21.21
C ALA A 102 5.37 16.12 -20.04
N LYS A 103 4.13 16.16 -19.55
CA LYS A 103 3.72 17.06 -18.45
C LYS A 103 3.63 16.37 -17.09
N ILE A 104 3.99 15.09 -16.99
CA ILE A 104 3.94 14.36 -15.73
C ILE A 104 4.96 14.94 -14.75
N THR A 105 4.50 15.35 -13.58
CA THR A 105 5.29 15.88 -12.50
C THR A 105 5.34 14.94 -11.30
N GLN A 106 5.46 13.65 -11.57
CA GLN A 106 5.62 12.60 -10.55
C GLN A 106 6.35 11.39 -11.11
N PHE A 107 7.00 10.64 -10.23
CA PHE A 107 7.53 9.31 -10.52
C PHE A 107 7.38 8.38 -9.31
N LEU A 108 7.64 7.08 -9.54
CA LEU A 108 7.61 6.07 -8.51
C LEU A 108 9.02 5.55 -8.22
N ILE A 109 9.31 5.38 -6.94
CA ILE A 109 10.43 4.57 -6.47
C ILE A 109 9.83 3.26 -5.98
N GLN A 110 10.22 2.16 -6.59
CA GLN A 110 9.65 0.84 -6.35
C GLN A 110 10.57 -0.02 -5.47
N GLN A 111 10.03 -1.14 -4.93
CA GLN A 111 10.77 -2.16 -4.17
C GLN A 111 11.44 -1.64 -2.89
N LEU A 112 10.82 -0.68 -2.22
CA LEU A 112 11.39 -0.06 -1.02
C LEU A 112 11.55 -1.04 0.15
N SER A 113 10.72 -2.08 0.22
CA SER A 113 10.83 -3.13 1.22
C SER A 113 12.15 -3.89 1.14
N SER A 114 12.80 -3.95 -0.03
CA SER A 114 14.14 -4.53 -0.19
C SER A 114 15.28 -3.59 0.28
N GLU A 115 14.99 -2.30 0.45
CA GLU A 115 16.01 -1.28 0.76
C GLU A 115 16.23 -1.12 2.27
N LYS A 116 15.14 -0.90 3.03
CA LYS A 116 15.23 -0.57 4.46
C LYS A 116 14.13 -1.26 5.28
N ARG A 117 14.49 -1.58 6.54
CA ARG A 117 13.59 -2.15 7.54
C ARG A 117 12.31 -1.33 7.72
N MET A 118 12.42 0.01 7.83
CA MET A 118 11.28 0.88 8.07
C MET A 118 10.14 0.68 7.07
N PHE A 119 10.44 0.35 5.80
CA PHE A 119 9.40 0.07 4.80
C PHE A 119 8.76 -1.30 4.98
N ARG A 120 9.50 -2.30 5.46
CA ARG A 120 8.94 -3.61 5.83
C ARG A 120 8.02 -3.49 7.04
N ASP A 121 8.44 -2.71 8.04
CA ASP A 121 7.65 -2.48 9.25
C ASP A 121 6.31 -1.79 8.95
N LEU A 122 6.24 -0.88 7.96
CA LEU A 122 4.95 -0.33 7.51
C LEU A 122 4.01 -1.40 6.94
N ALA A 123 4.55 -2.37 6.21
CA ALA A 123 3.75 -3.42 5.57
C ALA A 123 3.13 -4.40 6.59
N ILE A 124 3.75 -4.53 7.76
CA ILE A 124 3.27 -5.41 8.85
C ILE A 124 2.68 -4.64 10.04
N ASN A 125 2.45 -3.32 9.88
CA ASN A 125 1.80 -2.54 10.95
C ASN A 125 0.46 -3.17 11.32
N THR A 126 0.23 -3.39 12.61
CA THR A 126 -0.91 -4.14 13.16
C THR A 126 -2.25 -3.60 12.69
N VAL A 127 -2.41 -2.26 12.68
CA VAL A 127 -3.65 -1.59 12.24
C VAL A 127 -3.87 -1.82 10.74
N VAL A 128 -2.82 -1.65 9.95
CA VAL A 128 -2.88 -1.89 8.49
C VAL A 128 -3.27 -3.33 8.21
N VAL A 129 -2.58 -4.30 8.82
CA VAL A 129 -2.84 -5.72 8.60
C VAL A 129 -4.28 -6.09 9.01
N ALA A 130 -4.79 -5.54 10.11
CA ALA A 130 -6.17 -5.76 10.54
C ALA A 130 -7.18 -5.26 9.49
N LEU A 131 -7.00 -4.04 8.97
CA LEU A 131 -7.87 -3.46 7.94
C LEU A 131 -7.76 -4.19 6.59
N MET A 132 -6.54 -4.59 6.18
CA MET A 132 -6.35 -5.40 4.98
C MET A 132 -7.02 -6.77 5.09
N ARG A 133 -6.86 -7.46 6.21
CA ARG A 133 -7.52 -8.74 6.50
C ARG A 133 -9.03 -8.61 6.58
N HIS A 134 -9.54 -7.46 7.03
CA HIS A 134 -10.98 -7.17 6.99
C HIS A 134 -11.50 -7.14 5.56
N MET A 135 -10.85 -6.43 4.65
CA MET A 135 -11.29 -6.25 3.27
C MET A 135 -11.06 -7.50 2.40
N ILE A 136 -9.88 -8.11 2.48
CA ILE A 136 -9.45 -9.20 1.58
C ILE A 136 -9.77 -10.58 2.15
N GLY A 137 -9.68 -10.73 3.47
CA GLY A 137 -9.82 -12.02 4.17
C GLY A 137 -8.56 -12.41 4.93
N ALA A 138 -8.76 -12.95 6.15
CA ALA A 138 -7.68 -13.16 7.11
C ALA A 138 -6.53 -14.02 6.57
N ASN A 139 -6.86 -15.17 5.96
CA ASN A 139 -5.86 -16.13 5.48
C ASN A 139 -5.44 -15.87 4.02
N ALA A 140 -6.20 -15.06 3.29
CA ALA A 140 -5.97 -14.79 1.87
C ALA A 140 -5.14 -13.55 1.60
N THR A 141 -4.96 -12.68 2.60
CA THR A 141 -4.23 -11.42 2.45
C THR A 141 -2.75 -11.67 2.22
N ARG A 142 -2.21 -11.06 1.16
CA ARG A 142 -0.77 -11.04 0.85
C ARG A 142 -0.33 -9.62 0.55
N PHE A 143 0.89 -9.30 0.94
CA PHE A 143 1.59 -8.09 0.54
C PHE A 143 2.10 -8.26 -0.89
N SER A 144 2.02 -7.21 -1.70
CA SER A 144 2.30 -7.28 -3.14
C SER A 144 3.39 -6.35 -3.61
N SER A 145 3.47 -5.15 -3.05
CA SER A 145 4.51 -4.19 -3.39
C SER A 145 4.57 -3.01 -2.42
N ASN A 146 5.73 -2.36 -2.39
CA ASN A 146 5.98 -1.17 -1.60
C ASN A 146 6.66 -0.11 -2.47
N ASN A 147 5.94 1.00 -2.71
CA ASN A 147 6.37 2.05 -3.63
C ASN A 147 6.24 3.42 -3.00
N SER A 148 7.12 4.37 -3.37
CA SER A 148 6.93 5.79 -3.08
C SER A 148 6.42 6.52 -4.30
N PHE A 149 5.41 7.37 -4.11
CA PHE A 149 5.01 8.38 -5.07
C PHE A 149 5.68 9.70 -4.72
N VAL A 150 6.51 10.19 -5.63
CA VAL A 150 7.22 11.46 -5.52
C VAL A 150 6.62 12.43 -6.52
N LYS A 151 5.94 13.48 -6.02
CA LYS A 151 5.20 14.45 -6.83
C LYS A 151 5.61 15.87 -6.49
N TRP A 152 5.71 16.75 -7.51
CA TRP A 152 6.02 18.17 -7.34
C TRP A 152 5.06 19.06 -8.13
N CYS A 153 5.20 20.38 -8.01
CA CYS A 153 4.38 21.37 -8.70
C CYS A 153 4.67 21.37 -10.22
N GLY A 154 3.66 21.57 -11.02
CA GLY A 154 3.70 21.68 -12.47
C GLY A 154 2.50 21.02 -13.14
N ASP A 155 2.55 20.94 -14.45
CA ASP A 155 1.51 20.25 -15.22
C ASP A 155 1.44 18.78 -14.79
N PHE A 156 0.22 18.31 -14.56
CA PHE A 156 0.05 16.98 -13.96
C PHE A 156 0.15 15.83 -14.98
N GLY A 157 -0.16 16.08 -16.22
CA GLY A 157 -0.11 15.08 -17.28
C GLY A 157 -1.35 14.17 -17.40
N TYR A 158 -2.18 14.10 -16.36
CA TYR A 158 -3.42 13.30 -16.37
C TYR A 158 -4.66 14.09 -16.80
N GLY A 159 -4.49 15.37 -17.10
CA GLY A 159 -5.54 16.26 -17.58
C GLY A 159 -6.78 16.25 -16.71
N PRO A 160 -7.96 16.43 -17.35
CA PRO A 160 -9.23 16.47 -16.63
C PRO A 160 -9.68 15.13 -16.05
N SER A 161 -9.05 14.01 -16.43
CA SER A 161 -9.38 12.67 -15.90
C SER A 161 -8.92 12.43 -14.46
N LEU A 162 -8.05 13.28 -13.90
CA LEU A 162 -7.38 13.11 -12.61
C LEU A 162 -6.60 11.78 -12.47
N GLY A 163 -6.39 11.06 -13.58
CA GLY A 163 -5.83 9.72 -13.58
C GLY A 163 -6.69 8.69 -12.84
N LEU A 164 -8.00 8.90 -12.75
CA LEU A 164 -8.89 8.00 -12.02
C LEU A 164 -8.86 6.58 -12.58
N HIS A 165 -8.65 5.63 -11.69
CA HIS A 165 -8.60 4.20 -11.96
C HIS A 165 -9.06 3.41 -10.74
N ALA A 166 -9.14 2.09 -10.87
CA ALA A 166 -9.27 1.17 -9.76
C ALA A 166 -8.10 0.19 -9.81
N ASP A 167 -7.50 -0.11 -8.67
CA ASP A 167 -6.34 -1.02 -8.61
C ASP A 167 -6.69 -2.48 -8.89
N GLN A 168 -7.96 -2.83 -8.74
CA GLN A 168 -8.46 -4.18 -9.02
C GLN A 168 -8.61 -4.49 -10.53
N THR A 169 -8.10 -3.63 -11.41
CA THR A 169 -8.24 -3.78 -12.87
C THR A 169 -7.61 -5.04 -13.47
N ALA A 170 -6.67 -5.68 -12.76
CA ALA A 170 -6.10 -6.97 -13.17
C ALA A 170 -7.08 -8.14 -13.01
N VAL A 171 -8.16 -7.93 -12.24
CA VAL A 171 -9.20 -8.93 -12.01
C VAL A 171 -10.32 -8.75 -13.04
N PRO A 172 -10.81 -9.85 -13.67
CA PRO A 172 -11.94 -9.78 -14.58
C PRO A 172 -13.20 -9.18 -13.94
N LEU A 173 -13.98 -8.45 -14.73
CA LEU A 173 -15.30 -7.95 -14.34
C LEU A 173 -16.37 -9.07 -14.48
N PRO A 174 -17.48 -8.98 -13.71
CA PRO A 174 -17.79 -8.00 -12.66
C PRO A 174 -17.06 -8.33 -11.35
N TRP A 175 -16.64 -7.29 -10.63
CA TRP A 175 -16.04 -7.48 -9.31
C TRP A 175 -17.10 -7.81 -8.26
N GLY A 176 -16.73 -8.69 -7.31
CA GLY A 176 -17.55 -8.98 -6.14
C GLY A 176 -17.42 -7.90 -5.04
N ARG A 177 -18.07 -8.16 -3.91
CA ARG A 177 -17.99 -7.28 -2.74
C ARG A 177 -16.67 -7.41 -1.97
N THR A 178 -16.03 -8.59 -2.04
CA THR A 178 -14.75 -8.82 -1.38
C THR A 178 -13.64 -8.15 -2.17
N ALA A 179 -12.78 -7.42 -1.49
CA ALA A 179 -11.59 -6.86 -2.11
C ALA A 179 -10.64 -7.99 -2.53
N LEU A 180 -10.27 -8.01 -3.80
CA LEU A 180 -9.17 -8.85 -4.27
C LEU A 180 -7.83 -8.10 -4.26
N THR A 181 -7.89 -6.78 -4.11
CA THR A 181 -6.77 -5.90 -3.87
C THR A 181 -7.18 -4.79 -2.90
N ALA A 182 -6.25 -4.28 -2.12
CA ALA A 182 -6.43 -3.13 -1.24
C ALA A 182 -5.11 -2.40 -1.05
N ASN A 183 -5.17 -1.13 -0.70
CA ASN A 183 -3.98 -0.30 -0.60
C ASN A 183 -3.96 0.53 0.67
N THR A 184 -2.74 0.89 1.07
CA THR A 184 -2.49 2.01 1.96
C THR A 184 -1.63 3.06 1.27
N ASN A 185 -1.87 4.32 1.59
CA ASN A 185 -1.02 5.43 1.19
C ASN A 185 -0.61 6.21 2.44
N TRP A 186 0.64 6.03 2.89
CA TRP A 186 1.22 6.69 4.05
C TRP A 186 1.67 8.08 3.65
N CYS A 187 1.09 9.10 4.25
CA CYS A 187 1.36 10.50 3.92
C CYS A 187 2.68 10.94 4.57
N LEU A 188 3.77 10.99 3.79
CA LEU A 188 5.05 11.52 4.29
C LEU A 188 5.10 13.05 4.31
N THR A 189 4.17 13.70 3.63
CA THR A 189 3.92 15.14 3.62
C THR A 189 2.42 15.39 3.75
N ASP A 190 2.03 16.63 4.07
CA ASP A 190 0.61 16.98 4.12
C ASP A 190 -0.07 16.81 2.76
N TYR A 191 -1.28 16.29 2.81
CA TYR A 191 -2.20 16.18 1.69
C TYR A 191 -3.25 17.28 1.80
N THR A 192 -3.17 18.27 0.92
CA THR A 192 -4.16 19.33 0.76
C THR A 192 -4.60 19.41 -0.69
N LEU A 193 -5.76 19.96 -0.98
CA LEU A 193 -6.24 20.09 -2.35
C LEU A 193 -5.20 20.79 -3.26
N GLU A 194 -4.68 21.94 -2.84
CA GLU A 194 -3.64 22.68 -3.57
C GLU A 194 -2.30 21.94 -3.61
N GLY A 195 -2.02 21.12 -2.60
CA GLY A 195 -0.87 20.23 -2.51
C GLY A 195 -0.95 18.99 -3.40
N GLY A 196 -2.06 18.84 -4.15
CA GLY A 196 -2.29 17.69 -5.02
C GLY A 196 -2.78 16.46 -4.26
N ALA A 197 -3.80 16.62 -3.43
CA ALA A 197 -4.41 15.57 -2.62
C ALA A 197 -4.78 14.32 -3.44
N PHE A 198 -4.92 13.21 -2.73
CA PHE A 198 -5.50 12.00 -3.27
C PHE A 198 -6.96 12.29 -3.69
N ALA A 199 -7.34 11.87 -4.89
CA ALA A 199 -8.70 11.98 -5.40
C ALA A 199 -9.39 10.63 -5.29
N TYR A 200 -10.63 10.58 -4.82
CA TYR A 200 -11.42 9.35 -4.88
C TYR A 200 -12.90 9.64 -5.08
N VAL A 201 -13.64 8.63 -5.53
CA VAL A 201 -15.09 8.68 -5.67
C VAL A 201 -15.72 7.85 -4.54
N PRO A 202 -16.37 8.48 -3.55
CA PRO A 202 -16.96 7.76 -2.42
C PRO A 202 -17.96 6.70 -2.85
N GLY A 203 -17.89 5.51 -2.25
CA GLY A 203 -18.78 4.39 -2.54
C GLY A 203 -18.56 3.68 -3.88
N SER A 204 -17.63 4.15 -4.72
CA SER A 204 -17.39 3.60 -6.06
C SER A 204 -16.94 2.14 -6.08
N HIS A 205 -16.35 1.64 -5.01
CA HIS A 205 -15.99 0.22 -4.86
C HIS A 205 -17.20 -0.72 -4.98
N ARG A 206 -18.41 -0.21 -4.74
CA ARG A 206 -19.68 -0.96 -4.86
C ARG A 206 -20.24 -1.02 -6.27
N PHE A 207 -19.72 -0.22 -7.20
CA PHE A 207 -20.18 -0.22 -8.60
C PHE A 207 -19.70 -1.44 -9.38
N ALA A 208 -18.78 -2.22 -8.84
CA ALA A 208 -18.22 -3.43 -9.46
C ALA A 208 -17.70 -3.19 -10.89
N SER A 209 -17.21 -1.98 -11.17
CA SER A 209 -16.82 -1.53 -12.51
C SER A 209 -15.62 -0.59 -12.46
N ARG A 210 -15.04 -0.34 -13.64
CA ARG A 210 -14.03 0.71 -13.83
C ARG A 210 -14.67 2.09 -13.82
N PRO A 211 -13.88 3.18 -13.56
CA PRO A 211 -14.39 4.55 -13.62
C PRO A 211 -15.13 4.85 -14.92
N GLN A 212 -16.28 5.51 -14.79
CA GLN A 212 -17.12 5.93 -15.90
C GLN A 212 -16.98 7.45 -16.07
N PHE A 213 -16.43 7.90 -17.19
CA PHE A 213 -16.22 9.32 -17.47
C PHE A 213 -17.40 9.90 -18.26
N PRO A 214 -17.77 11.18 -18.06
CA PRO A 214 -17.13 12.17 -17.13
C PRO A 214 -17.55 12.04 -15.66
N MET A 215 -18.60 11.30 -15.34
CA MET A 215 -19.23 11.19 -14.02
C MET A 215 -18.21 10.93 -12.89
N ALA A 216 -17.21 10.07 -13.13
CA ALA A 216 -16.21 9.75 -12.10
C ALA A 216 -15.43 10.99 -11.65
N VAL A 217 -15.11 11.91 -12.55
CA VAL A 217 -14.42 13.18 -12.22
C VAL A 217 -15.34 14.14 -11.49
N GLU A 218 -16.59 14.24 -11.90
CA GLU A 218 -17.60 15.11 -11.28
C GLU A 218 -17.91 14.71 -9.84
N GLN A 219 -17.79 13.42 -9.52
CA GLN A 219 -18.00 12.87 -8.18
C GLN A 219 -16.71 12.74 -7.34
N ALA A 220 -15.54 13.03 -7.92
CA ALA A 220 -14.28 12.89 -7.22
C ALA A 220 -14.10 13.98 -6.16
N VAL A 221 -13.72 13.56 -4.96
CA VAL A 221 -13.44 14.45 -3.84
C VAL A 221 -11.99 14.32 -3.38
N PRO A 222 -11.38 15.41 -2.83
CA PRO A 222 -10.03 15.33 -2.27
C PRO A 222 -10.04 14.62 -0.92
N VAL A 223 -8.99 13.84 -0.66
CA VAL A 223 -8.65 13.35 0.66
C VAL A 223 -7.56 14.25 1.23
N GLU A 224 -7.93 15.09 2.17
CA GLU A 224 -6.99 15.93 2.90
C GLU A 224 -6.59 15.22 4.19
N ALA A 225 -5.28 15.15 4.43
CA ALA A 225 -4.72 14.41 5.56
C ALA A 225 -3.36 15.00 5.96
N PRO A 226 -3.09 15.22 7.25
CA PRO A 226 -1.78 15.66 7.69
C PRO A 226 -0.72 14.58 7.49
N LYS A 227 0.55 15.00 7.43
CA LYS A 227 1.73 14.12 7.49
C LYS A 227 1.57 13.11 8.63
N GLY A 228 1.94 11.88 8.37
CA GLY A 228 1.81 10.77 9.31
C GLY A 228 0.50 9.99 9.16
N SER A 229 -0.54 10.51 8.52
CA SER A 229 -1.79 9.77 8.29
C SER A 229 -1.61 8.62 7.29
N ILE A 230 -2.50 7.63 7.38
CA ILE A 230 -2.62 6.56 6.38
C ILE A 230 -3.97 6.70 5.68
N ILE A 231 -3.96 6.79 4.36
CA ILE A 231 -5.16 6.62 3.54
C ILE A 231 -5.25 5.13 3.21
N VAL A 232 -6.30 4.47 3.69
CA VAL A 232 -6.57 3.03 3.48
C VAL A 232 -7.75 2.91 2.55
N PHE A 233 -7.66 2.08 1.49
CA PHE A 233 -8.76 1.99 0.53
C PHE A 233 -8.89 0.63 -0.14
N HIS A 234 -10.11 0.31 -0.51
CA HIS A 234 -10.50 -0.89 -1.24
C HIS A 234 -10.00 -0.81 -2.69
N GLY A 235 -9.44 -1.88 -3.24
CA GLY A 235 -8.85 -1.86 -4.58
C GLY A 235 -9.82 -1.58 -5.73
N ALA A 236 -11.13 -1.73 -5.51
CA ALA A 236 -12.14 -1.33 -6.47
C ALA A 236 -12.58 0.14 -6.35
N THR A 237 -12.13 0.87 -5.33
CA THR A 237 -12.40 2.31 -5.18
C THR A 237 -11.76 3.08 -6.33
N TRP A 238 -12.56 3.89 -7.03
CA TRP A 238 -12.05 4.76 -8.08
C TRP A 238 -11.26 5.88 -7.46
N HIS A 239 -9.99 5.97 -7.82
CA HIS A 239 -9.07 6.93 -7.22
C HIS A 239 -8.01 7.41 -8.20
N GLY A 240 -7.39 8.52 -7.84
CA GLY A 240 -6.34 9.19 -8.60
C GLY A 240 -5.71 10.30 -7.77
N ALA A 241 -5.37 11.43 -8.39
CA ALA A 241 -4.82 12.55 -7.64
C ALA A 241 -5.13 13.88 -8.31
N PHE A 242 -5.42 14.89 -7.50
CA PHE A 242 -5.47 16.26 -7.95
C PHE A 242 -4.05 16.76 -8.35
N PRO A 243 -3.95 17.72 -9.27
CA PRO A 243 -2.68 18.37 -9.59
C PRO A 243 -2.14 19.14 -8.37
N ARG A 244 -0.82 19.14 -8.20
CA ARG A 244 -0.18 20.00 -7.22
C ARG A 244 0.03 21.38 -7.82
N LYS A 245 -0.53 22.41 -7.20
CA LYS A 245 -0.52 23.81 -7.67
C LYS A 245 0.43 24.69 -6.89
N ILE A 246 0.89 24.24 -5.72
CA ILE A 246 1.82 24.99 -4.85
C ILE A 246 3.24 24.43 -4.96
N PRO A 247 4.28 25.26 -4.73
CA PRO A 247 5.67 24.79 -4.69
C PRO A 247 5.90 23.63 -3.73
N GLY A 248 7.02 22.93 -3.88
CA GLY A 248 7.42 21.82 -3.04
C GLY A 248 6.92 20.48 -3.50
N MET A 249 6.95 19.51 -2.60
CA MET A 249 6.71 18.10 -2.92
C MET A 249 5.58 17.49 -2.10
N ARG A 250 4.92 16.50 -2.69
CA ARG A 250 4.07 15.54 -2.00
C ARG A 250 4.71 14.16 -2.14
N ILE A 251 5.04 13.57 -1.02
CA ILE A 251 5.67 12.24 -0.95
C ILE A 251 4.79 11.31 -0.14
N SER A 252 4.65 10.08 -0.60
CA SER A 252 3.94 9.03 0.12
C SER A 252 4.55 7.67 -0.13
N ILE A 253 4.25 6.72 0.79
CA ILE A 253 4.55 5.30 0.61
C ILE A 253 3.23 4.56 0.39
N ALA A 254 3.11 3.85 -0.71
CA ALA A 254 2.00 2.97 -1.00
C ALA A 254 2.38 1.52 -0.73
N ASN A 255 1.58 0.85 0.10
CA ASN A 255 1.66 -0.59 0.31
C ASN A 255 0.46 -1.23 -0.36
N TYR A 256 0.71 -2.01 -1.40
CA TYR A 256 -0.31 -2.74 -2.14
C TYR A 256 -0.47 -4.14 -1.58
N TYR A 257 -1.71 -4.49 -1.24
CA TYR A 257 -2.09 -5.83 -0.76
C TYR A 257 -3.02 -6.50 -1.77
N ARG A 258 -3.00 -7.80 -1.77
CA ARG A 258 -3.76 -8.63 -2.70
C ARG A 258 -4.32 -9.88 -2.02
N HIS A 259 -5.37 -10.43 -2.60
CA HIS A 259 -5.78 -11.79 -2.33
C HIS A 259 -4.71 -12.76 -2.90
N MET A 260 -4.43 -13.86 -2.23
CA MET A 260 -3.41 -14.83 -2.64
C MET A 260 -3.58 -15.34 -4.10
N MET A 261 -4.80 -15.31 -4.65
CA MET A 261 -5.10 -15.69 -6.04
C MET A 261 -4.68 -14.63 -7.07
N VAL A 262 -4.37 -13.42 -6.66
CA VAL A 262 -3.92 -12.34 -7.55
C VAL A 262 -2.40 -12.36 -7.61
N THR A 263 -1.81 -12.20 -8.80
CA THR A 263 -0.36 -12.17 -8.97
C THR A 263 0.27 -11.00 -8.23
N SER A 264 1.39 -11.24 -7.54
CA SER A 264 2.17 -10.19 -6.88
C SER A 264 2.80 -9.23 -7.89
N GLN A 265 2.92 -7.95 -7.50
CA GLN A 265 3.65 -6.96 -8.30
C GLN A 265 5.16 -7.08 -8.11
N GLU A 266 5.61 -7.46 -6.91
CA GLU A 266 7.01 -7.75 -6.62
C GLU A 266 7.20 -9.26 -6.47
N ASP A 267 8.31 -9.78 -7.00
CA ASP A 267 8.64 -11.20 -6.92
C ASP A 267 9.47 -11.48 -5.65
N PHE A 268 8.79 -11.46 -4.50
CA PHE A 268 9.45 -11.68 -3.22
C PHE A 268 10.18 -13.02 -3.12
N ARG A 269 9.73 -14.06 -3.83
CA ARG A 269 10.33 -15.38 -3.76
C ARG A 269 11.71 -15.45 -4.41
N ASN A 270 11.87 -14.79 -5.56
CA ASN A 270 13.05 -14.94 -6.40
C ASN A 270 13.99 -13.74 -6.34
N SER A 271 13.45 -12.53 -6.08
CA SER A 271 14.22 -11.29 -6.12
C SER A 271 14.49 -10.65 -4.76
N PHE A 272 13.86 -11.16 -3.70
CA PHE A 272 14.00 -10.62 -2.35
C PHE A 272 14.94 -11.51 -1.52
N ASP A 273 15.94 -10.94 -0.85
CA ASP A 273 16.80 -11.70 0.07
C ASP A 273 16.01 -12.10 1.32
N ARG A 274 15.89 -13.41 1.58
CA ARG A 274 15.20 -13.93 2.77
C ARG A 274 15.78 -13.37 4.08
N ARG A 275 17.08 -13.06 4.13
CA ARG A 275 17.72 -12.45 5.32
C ARG A 275 17.20 -11.04 5.57
N GLN A 276 16.78 -10.30 4.54
CA GLN A 276 16.12 -9.00 4.71
C GLN A 276 14.74 -9.15 5.35
N ALA A 277 14.05 -10.27 5.12
CA ALA A 277 12.78 -10.56 5.78
C ALA A 277 12.93 -10.78 7.29
N GLU A 278 14.11 -11.19 7.76
CA GLU A 278 14.40 -11.32 9.20
C GLU A 278 14.63 -9.94 9.87
N ASP A 279 14.98 -8.91 9.11
CA ASP A 279 15.21 -7.55 9.60
C ASP A 279 13.93 -6.73 9.54
N CYS A 280 12.96 -7.06 10.38
CA CYS A 280 11.72 -6.32 10.59
C CYS A 280 11.14 -6.60 11.99
N ALA A 281 10.05 -5.91 12.35
CA ALA A 281 9.45 -6.03 13.67
C ALA A 281 8.82 -7.40 13.94
N ASP A 282 8.28 -8.04 12.90
CA ASP A 282 7.70 -9.41 12.96
C ASP A 282 8.07 -10.17 11.67
N PRO A 283 9.21 -10.91 11.67
CA PRO A 283 9.67 -11.66 10.51
C PRO A 283 8.68 -12.72 10.02
N GLU A 284 8.00 -13.40 10.94
CA GLU A 284 7.05 -14.46 10.57
C GLU A 284 5.83 -13.87 9.87
N LEU A 285 5.30 -12.77 10.37
CA LEU A 285 4.19 -12.07 9.71
C LEU A 285 4.61 -11.52 8.35
N PHE A 286 5.82 -10.94 8.24
CA PHE A 286 6.31 -10.41 6.97
C PHE A 286 6.48 -11.53 5.93
N LYS A 287 7.09 -12.66 6.30
CA LYS A 287 7.24 -13.83 5.42
C LYS A 287 5.89 -14.40 4.98
N ALA A 288 4.94 -14.52 5.90
CA ALA A 288 3.60 -15.01 5.61
C ALA A 288 2.85 -14.06 4.65
N LEU A 289 2.91 -12.75 4.89
CA LEU A 289 2.27 -11.76 4.01
C LEU A 289 2.95 -11.67 2.64
N SER A 290 4.27 -11.79 2.56
CA SER A 290 5.02 -11.78 1.30
C SER A 290 4.89 -13.08 0.50
N GLY A 291 4.27 -14.11 1.06
CA GLY A 291 4.05 -15.39 0.40
C GLY A 291 5.32 -16.22 0.18
N PHE A 292 6.34 -16.02 1.03
CA PHE A 292 7.59 -16.80 0.92
C PHE A 292 7.37 -18.31 1.07
N ASP A 293 6.44 -18.69 1.93
CA ASP A 293 6.16 -20.08 2.27
C ASP A 293 4.84 -20.58 1.67
N ASP A 294 4.22 -19.80 0.77
CA ASP A 294 3.01 -20.24 0.07
C ASP A 294 3.34 -21.45 -0.84
N GLU A 295 2.76 -22.59 -0.54
CA GLU A 295 2.92 -23.79 -1.37
C GLU A 295 2.13 -23.69 -2.68
N PHE A 296 0.94 -23.11 -2.62
CA PHE A 296 0.06 -22.90 -3.77
C PHE A 296 0.25 -21.49 -4.35
N PRO A 297 0.27 -21.31 -5.68
CA PRO A 297 0.14 -22.31 -6.76
C PRO A 297 1.43 -23.02 -7.16
N TYR A 298 2.49 -22.86 -6.40
CA TYR A 298 3.80 -23.36 -6.73
C TYR A 298 3.99 -24.75 -6.09
N ALA A 299 3.81 -25.82 -6.88
CA ALA A 299 4.19 -27.16 -6.44
C ALA A 299 5.70 -27.18 -6.19
N GLN A 300 6.09 -27.39 -4.94
CA GLN A 300 7.49 -27.55 -4.56
C GLN A 300 7.91 -28.99 -4.82
N ALA A 301 9.07 -29.19 -5.46
CA ALA A 301 9.63 -30.52 -5.73
C ALA A 301 10.03 -31.29 -4.43
N SER A 302 9.85 -30.66 -3.27
CA SER A 302 10.21 -31.20 -1.95
C SER A 302 9.07 -31.89 -1.21
N GLN A 303 7.92 -32.11 -1.85
CA GLN A 303 6.87 -32.89 -1.19
C GLN A 303 7.37 -34.31 -0.90
N PRO A 304 7.21 -34.81 0.34
CA PRO A 304 7.63 -36.16 0.67
C PRO A 304 6.88 -37.18 -0.17
N ILE A 305 7.60 -37.94 -0.97
CA ILE A 305 7.00 -39.06 -1.73
C ILE A 305 6.66 -40.14 -0.74
N PRO A 306 5.38 -40.61 -0.68
CA PRO A 306 5.03 -41.74 0.19
C PRO A 306 5.87 -42.94 -0.16
N ARG A 307 6.57 -43.52 0.82
CA ARG A 307 7.30 -44.77 0.66
C ARG A 307 6.46 -45.91 1.23
N VAL A 308 6.40 -47.01 0.49
CA VAL A 308 5.88 -48.24 1.04
C VAL A 308 6.80 -48.68 2.15
N VAL A 309 6.29 -48.70 3.39
CA VAL A 309 7.03 -49.29 4.51
C VAL A 309 6.77 -50.81 4.47
N ASP A 310 7.79 -51.57 4.21
CA ASP A 310 7.70 -53.04 4.29
C ASP A 310 7.30 -53.44 5.71
N SER A 311 6.09 -53.96 5.83
CA SER A 311 5.54 -54.40 7.13
C SER A 311 6.24 -55.66 7.70
N SER A 312 7.14 -56.28 6.92
CA SER A 312 7.88 -57.45 7.35
C SER A 312 9.05 -57.17 8.33
N SER A 313 9.37 -55.87 8.53
CA SER A 313 10.47 -55.45 9.40
C SER A 313 10.04 -54.90 10.77
N ARG A 314 8.79 -55.12 11.20
CA ARG A 314 8.39 -54.82 12.58
C ARG A 314 8.68 -56.02 13.47
N PRO A 315 9.44 -55.82 14.57
CA PRO A 315 9.72 -56.87 15.54
C PRO A 315 8.48 -57.32 16.30
#